data_b07d539fed33a1bbf015c17da61df201
#
_entry.id   b07d539fed33a1bbf015c17da61df201
#
_cell.length_a   1.000
_cell.length_b   1.000
_cell.length_c   1.000
_cell.angle_alpha   90.00
_cell.angle_beta   90.00
_cell.angle_gamma   90.00
#
_symmetry.space_group_name_H-M   'P 1'
#
loop_
_entity.id
_entity.type
_entity.pdbx_description
1 polymer ?
#
loop_
_entity_poly.entity_id
_entity_poly.type
_entity_poly.pdbx_seq_one_letter_code
_entity_poly.pdbx_strand_id
1 'polypeptide(L)'
;MSYATRRGRSTLAMLAALVTGGGAVAGCSQGSSAACAPSAIPEHEENTLVIEGDAWSGYAPFRDEGLLDGTGYTALYVEQVCQDVRAADLTAGRADIIVTTLDQYLLEHPEGTVVGIIDQSVGADALALGTAHHPELDSIDDVPALVAREAEVGGKPVLAYTGNSPSEMLLNELVNTTDELRLTDFELVSVDQSATALEMLQADEAQLAIIWEPETSAARAAGNTIALSSADVPDSIVDVFVASGRLIERDPAAVQAVVVSYYSMMDDLLARPEALAAFYAADGGLDIATVGTLLSGIKLYGTGDADTFLNDEIFPLDKPQILQSIDSIGSVLALVHPDIPLDQAEVEGRFVSALTR
;
A
#
# COMPACT_ATOMS: atom_id res chain seq x y z
N MET A 1 -9.55 56.30 -20.14
CA MET A 1 -9.11 55.27 -21.10
C MET A 1 -9.64 53.96 -20.63
N SER A 2 -10.66 53.47 -21.31
CA SER A 2 -11.47 52.29 -20.94
C SER A 2 -10.96 51.07 -21.70
N TYR A 3 -10.70 49.94 -21.03
CA TYR A 3 -10.50 48.65 -21.68
C TYR A 3 -11.62 47.69 -21.31
N ALA A 4 -12.40 47.32 -22.31
CA ALA A 4 -13.54 46.43 -22.21
C ALA A 4 -13.09 44.96 -22.21
N THR A 5 -13.58 44.19 -21.24
CA THR A 5 -13.48 42.73 -21.16
C THR A 5 -14.54 42.07 -22.02
N ARG A 6 -14.12 41.28 -23.01
CA ARG A 6 -14.98 40.37 -23.76
C ARG A 6 -15.13 39.04 -23.04
N ARG A 7 -16.33 38.73 -22.61
CA ARG A 7 -16.75 37.38 -22.17
C ARG A 7 -17.17 36.56 -23.40
N GLY A 8 -16.45 35.46 -23.68
CA GLY A 8 -16.90 34.44 -24.62
C GLY A 8 -17.77 33.41 -23.89
N ARG A 9 -19.01 33.24 -24.34
CA ARG A 9 -19.92 32.17 -23.94
C ARG A 9 -19.67 30.99 -24.87
N SER A 10 -19.26 29.83 -24.33
CA SER A 10 -19.30 28.55 -25.03
C SER A 10 -20.55 27.79 -24.62
N THR A 11 -21.39 27.54 -25.59
CA THR A 11 -22.62 26.74 -25.53
C THR A 11 -22.23 25.25 -25.61
N LEU A 12 -22.53 24.49 -24.58
CA LEU A 12 -22.46 23.03 -24.60
C LEU A 12 -23.74 22.48 -25.23
N ALA A 13 -23.60 21.77 -26.36
CA ALA A 13 -24.71 21.03 -26.97
C ALA A 13 -24.75 19.60 -26.36
N MET A 14 -25.85 19.29 -25.69
CA MET A 14 -26.21 17.94 -25.29
C MET A 14 -26.64 17.14 -26.53
N LEU A 15 -25.98 16.01 -26.77
CA LEU A 15 -26.48 14.97 -27.67
C LEU A 15 -26.97 13.81 -26.79
N ALA A 16 -28.29 13.66 -26.72
CA ALA A 16 -28.93 12.47 -26.14
C ALA A 16 -28.99 11.39 -27.23
N ALA A 17 -28.36 10.26 -27.02
CA ALA A 17 -28.57 9.06 -27.82
C ALA A 17 -29.33 8.03 -26.99
N LEU A 18 -30.61 7.79 -27.34
CA LEU A 18 -31.37 6.62 -26.90
C LEU A 18 -30.84 5.39 -27.63
N VAL A 19 -30.48 4.35 -26.87
CA VAL A 19 -30.37 3.00 -27.41
C VAL A 19 -31.27 2.10 -26.58
N THR A 20 -32.31 1.61 -27.26
CA THR A 20 -33.22 0.57 -26.79
C THR A 20 -32.68 -0.80 -27.18
N GLY A 21 -32.71 -1.77 -26.27
CA GLY A 21 -33.00 -3.12 -26.66
C GLY A 21 -32.01 -4.20 -26.30
N GLY A 22 -32.47 -5.17 -25.54
CA GLY A 22 -32.15 -6.58 -25.72
C GLY A 22 -31.27 -7.20 -24.64
N GLY A 23 -31.94 -7.89 -23.71
CA GLY A 23 -31.26 -8.68 -22.69
C GLY A 23 -30.44 -9.86 -23.24
N ALA A 24 -29.35 -10.12 -22.57
CA ALA A 24 -28.73 -11.43 -22.47
C ALA A 24 -28.11 -11.50 -21.09
N VAL A 25 -28.65 -12.37 -20.27
CA VAL A 25 -28.02 -12.78 -19.01
C VAL A 25 -26.79 -13.59 -19.43
N ALA A 26 -25.63 -13.05 -19.26
CA ALA A 26 -24.38 -13.77 -19.44
C ALA A 26 -23.57 -13.68 -18.14
N GLY A 27 -23.18 -14.85 -17.73
CA GLY A 27 -22.46 -15.31 -16.58
C GLY A 27 -21.45 -14.40 -15.92
N CYS A 28 -21.24 -14.69 -14.64
CA CYS A 28 -20.21 -14.19 -13.78
C CYS A 28 -18.89 -14.00 -14.55
N SER A 29 -18.57 -12.79 -14.93
CA SER A 29 -17.21 -12.43 -15.28
C SER A 29 -16.52 -12.07 -13.95
N GLN A 30 -15.55 -12.88 -13.57
CA GLN A 30 -14.49 -12.43 -12.69
C GLN A 30 -14.05 -11.07 -13.22
N GLY A 31 -14.17 -10.04 -12.38
CA GLY A 31 -13.67 -8.72 -12.73
C GLY A 31 -12.17 -8.85 -13.03
N SER A 32 -11.81 -8.84 -14.30
CA SER A 32 -10.43 -8.59 -14.68
C SER A 32 -10.16 -7.16 -14.24
N SER A 33 -9.33 -6.95 -13.21
CA SER A 33 -8.63 -5.69 -13.02
C SER A 33 -8.10 -5.27 -14.39
N ALA A 34 -8.34 -4.04 -14.79
CA ALA A 34 -7.71 -3.51 -16.00
C ALA A 34 -6.21 -3.76 -15.82
N ALA A 35 -5.61 -4.56 -16.71
CA ALA A 35 -4.20 -4.90 -16.58
C ALA A 35 -3.42 -3.58 -16.51
N CYS A 36 -2.64 -3.43 -15.46
CA CYS A 36 -1.85 -2.23 -15.23
C CYS A 36 -0.91 -1.99 -16.40
N ALA A 37 -0.80 -0.75 -16.83
CA ALA A 37 0.13 -0.39 -17.89
C ALA A 37 1.58 -0.46 -17.35
N PRO A 38 2.55 -0.89 -18.17
CA PRO A 38 3.96 -0.79 -17.84
C PRO A 38 4.35 0.65 -17.49
N SER A 39 5.30 0.82 -16.59
CA SER A 39 5.78 2.13 -16.17
C SER A 39 6.31 2.95 -17.34
N ALA A 40 5.88 4.20 -17.43
CA ALA A 40 6.38 5.17 -18.40
C ALA A 40 7.64 5.84 -17.85
N ILE A 41 8.78 5.14 -17.92
CA ILE A 41 10.06 5.64 -17.45
C ILE A 41 10.61 6.66 -18.45
N PRO A 42 10.85 7.92 -18.07
CA PRO A 42 11.45 8.92 -18.94
C PRO A 42 12.91 8.57 -19.33
N GLU A 43 13.39 9.14 -20.43
CA GLU A 43 14.82 9.11 -20.72
C GLU A 43 15.59 9.82 -19.60
N HIS A 44 16.66 9.21 -19.11
CA HIS A 44 17.44 9.70 -17.98
C HIS A 44 18.94 9.48 -18.19
N GLU A 45 19.74 10.15 -17.37
CA GLU A 45 21.20 10.04 -17.41
C GLU A 45 21.67 8.73 -16.77
N GLU A 46 22.89 8.27 -17.10
CA GLU A 46 23.45 6.98 -16.66
C GLU A 46 23.59 6.86 -15.12
N ASN A 47 23.78 7.99 -14.42
CA ASN A 47 23.87 8.05 -12.96
C ASN A 47 22.52 8.27 -12.27
N THR A 48 21.43 8.25 -13.01
CA THR A 48 20.07 8.35 -12.45
C THR A 48 19.57 6.95 -12.07
N LEU A 49 19.14 6.80 -10.83
CA LEU A 49 18.53 5.58 -10.32
C LEU A 49 17.01 5.70 -10.41
N VAL A 50 16.40 4.76 -11.11
CA VAL A 50 14.95 4.67 -11.23
C VAL A 50 14.39 3.97 -10.01
N ILE A 51 13.55 4.67 -9.25
CA ILE A 51 12.88 4.16 -8.05
C ILE A 51 11.38 4.12 -8.33
N GLU A 52 10.75 2.96 -8.29
CA GLU A 52 9.31 2.83 -8.48
C GLU A 52 8.58 2.59 -7.16
N GLY A 53 7.44 3.22 -7.02
CA GLY A 53 6.53 3.07 -5.89
C GLY A 53 5.19 3.74 -6.19
N ASP A 54 4.30 3.76 -5.21
CA ASP A 54 3.03 4.48 -5.29
C ASP A 54 3.05 5.76 -4.45
N ALA A 55 1.86 6.34 -4.23
CA ALA A 55 1.70 7.56 -3.45
C ALA A 55 1.62 7.32 -1.93
N TRP A 56 1.90 6.10 -1.45
CA TRP A 56 1.93 5.82 -0.01
C TRP A 56 2.83 6.80 0.73
N SER A 57 2.32 7.34 1.84
CA SER A 57 3.03 8.38 2.57
C SER A 57 4.39 7.93 3.11
N GLY A 58 4.54 6.65 3.51
CA GLY A 58 5.82 6.09 3.96
C GLY A 58 6.94 6.21 2.91
N TYR A 59 6.59 6.28 1.62
CA TYR A 59 7.55 6.41 0.53
C TYR A 59 7.98 7.86 0.23
N ALA A 60 7.50 8.85 0.98
CA ALA A 60 7.85 10.26 0.79
C ALA A 60 9.36 10.54 0.70
N PRO A 61 10.25 9.91 1.49
CA PRO A 61 11.69 10.12 1.37
C PRO A 61 12.25 9.77 -0.01
N PHE A 62 11.68 8.77 -0.70
CA PHE A 62 12.11 8.38 -2.04
C PHE A 62 11.61 9.34 -3.13
N ARG A 63 10.58 10.14 -2.84
CA ARG A 63 10.07 11.21 -3.73
C ARG A 63 10.84 12.52 -3.59
N ASP A 64 11.66 12.66 -2.55
CA ASP A 64 12.46 13.86 -2.34
C ASP A 64 13.60 13.95 -3.36
N GLU A 65 13.61 15.01 -4.16
CA GLU A 65 14.63 15.25 -5.20
C GLU A 65 16.05 15.35 -4.61
N GLY A 66 16.16 15.71 -3.33
CA GLY A 66 17.44 15.84 -2.61
C GLY A 66 17.94 14.56 -1.96
N LEU A 67 17.20 13.44 -2.06
CA LEU A 67 17.56 12.17 -1.38
C LEU A 67 19.02 11.76 -1.61
N LEU A 68 19.51 11.90 -2.84
CA LEU A 68 20.86 11.47 -3.24
C LEU A 68 21.87 12.62 -3.39
N ASP A 69 21.56 13.81 -2.86
CA ASP A 69 22.44 14.96 -2.95
C ASP A 69 23.85 14.66 -2.41
N GLY A 70 24.86 15.03 -3.19
CA GLY A 70 26.27 14.85 -2.82
C GLY A 70 26.83 13.44 -3.00
N THR A 71 26.02 12.46 -3.43
CA THR A 71 26.46 11.07 -3.67
C THR A 71 27.06 10.86 -5.06
N GLY A 72 26.74 11.71 -6.02
CA GLY A 72 27.07 11.55 -7.45
C GLY A 72 25.97 10.84 -8.25
N TYR A 73 24.90 10.41 -7.60
CA TYR A 73 23.70 9.85 -8.21
C TYR A 73 22.53 10.82 -8.12
N THR A 74 21.50 10.59 -8.93
CA THR A 74 20.20 11.26 -8.84
C THR A 74 19.11 10.21 -8.72
N ALA A 75 18.03 10.52 -8.00
CA ALA A 75 16.84 9.68 -7.90
C ALA A 75 15.79 10.17 -8.90
N LEU A 76 15.19 9.23 -9.63
CA LEU A 76 14.00 9.45 -10.45
C LEU A 76 12.89 8.57 -9.89
N TYR A 77 11.97 9.17 -9.14
CA TYR A 77 10.79 8.45 -8.67
C TYR A 77 9.76 8.36 -9.79
N VAL A 78 9.29 7.13 -10.04
CA VAL A 78 8.25 6.83 -11.02
C VAL A 78 7.07 6.23 -10.29
N GLU A 79 5.93 6.89 -10.36
CA GLU A 79 4.72 6.37 -9.72
C GLU A 79 4.17 5.19 -10.51
N GLN A 80 4.08 4.05 -9.84
CA GLN A 80 3.49 2.81 -10.34
C GLN A 80 2.70 2.15 -9.22
N VAL A 81 1.39 2.23 -9.29
CA VAL A 81 0.49 1.71 -8.25
C VAL A 81 0.41 0.18 -8.22
N CYS A 82 0.71 -0.47 -9.35
CA CYS A 82 0.56 -1.91 -9.50
C CYS A 82 1.81 -2.65 -9.07
N GLN A 83 1.69 -3.44 -8.03
CA GLN A 83 2.78 -4.18 -7.41
C GLN A 83 3.43 -5.18 -8.35
N ASP A 84 2.63 -5.93 -9.13
CA ASP A 84 3.07 -6.88 -10.14
C ASP A 84 3.90 -6.21 -11.24
N VAL A 85 3.53 -5.00 -11.68
CA VAL A 85 4.29 -4.22 -12.65
C VAL A 85 5.61 -3.75 -12.05
N ARG A 86 5.63 -3.24 -10.81
CA ARG A 86 6.87 -2.87 -10.11
C ARG A 86 7.84 -4.05 -10.01
N ALA A 87 7.33 -5.22 -9.61
CA ALA A 87 8.12 -6.44 -9.51
C ALA A 87 8.69 -6.87 -10.87
N ALA A 88 7.88 -6.80 -11.93
CA ALA A 88 8.30 -7.11 -13.29
C ALA A 88 9.33 -6.09 -13.82
N ASP A 89 9.19 -4.81 -13.49
CA ASP A 89 10.11 -3.75 -13.90
C ASP A 89 11.46 -3.89 -13.19
N LEU A 90 11.46 -4.24 -11.91
CA LEU A 90 12.69 -4.56 -11.17
C LEU A 90 13.42 -5.76 -11.79
N THR A 91 12.71 -6.86 -12.02
CA THR A 91 13.24 -8.09 -12.62
C THR A 91 13.81 -7.83 -14.02
N ALA A 92 13.13 -7.03 -14.83
CA ALA A 92 13.59 -6.64 -16.16
C ALA A 92 14.76 -5.64 -16.13
N GLY A 93 15.06 -5.03 -14.97
CA GLY A 93 16.05 -3.97 -14.79
C GLY A 93 15.63 -2.65 -15.44
N ARG A 94 14.32 -2.40 -15.54
CA ARG A 94 13.76 -1.09 -15.87
C ARG A 94 13.71 -0.18 -14.64
N ALA A 95 13.34 -0.73 -13.49
CA ALA A 95 13.56 -0.11 -12.20
C ALA A 95 14.87 -0.60 -11.58
N ASP A 96 15.63 0.30 -10.98
CA ASP A 96 16.83 -0.02 -10.20
C ASP A 96 16.46 -0.42 -8.77
N ILE A 97 15.44 0.24 -8.21
CA ILE A 97 14.89 0.01 -6.88
C ILE A 97 13.37 0.07 -6.96
N ILE A 98 12.70 -0.76 -6.19
CA ILE A 98 11.27 -0.60 -5.91
C ILE A 98 11.05 -0.41 -4.42
N VAL A 99 10.04 0.37 -4.06
CA VAL A 99 9.46 0.41 -2.73
C VAL A 99 8.14 -0.36 -2.76
N THR A 100 7.96 -1.28 -1.81
CA THR A 100 6.85 -2.23 -1.83
C THR A 100 6.61 -2.76 -0.42
N THR A 101 5.51 -3.45 -0.20
CA THR A 101 5.27 -4.16 1.04
C THR A 101 5.89 -5.56 1.01
N LEU A 102 6.25 -6.08 2.17
CA LEU A 102 6.93 -7.36 2.31
C LEU A 102 6.07 -8.53 1.81
N ASP A 103 4.74 -8.48 2.02
CA ASP A 103 3.79 -9.46 1.49
C ASP A 103 3.79 -9.49 -0.03
N GLN A 104 3.80 -8.32 -0.69
CA GLN A 104 3.86 -8.23 -2.14
C GLN A 104 5.21 -8.66 -2.70
N TYR A 105 6.31 -8.33 -2.00
CA TYR A 105 7.63 -8.87 -2.35
C TYR A 105 7.66 -10.41 -2.31
N LEU A 106 7.03 -11.01 -1.30
CA LEU A 106 6.93 -12.46 -1.16
C LEU A 106 6.02 -13.08 -2.23
N LEU A 107 4.93 -12.41 -2.57
CA LEU A 107 3.95 -12.88 -3.55
C LEU A 107 4.50 -12.82 -4.99
N GLU A 108 5.06 -11.69 -5.37
CA GLU A 108 5.48 -11.40 -6.75
C GLU A 108 6.88 -11.96 -7.09
N HIS A 109 7.68 -12.30 -6.09
CA HIS A 109 9.02 -12.88 -6.25
C HIS A 109 9.94 -12.14 -7.25
N PRO A 110 10.11 -10.80 -7.18
CA PRO A 110 10.99 -10.10 -8.11
C PRO A 110 12.44 -10.54 -7.96
N GLU A 111 13.22 -10.47 -9.06
CA GLU A 111 14.67 -10.71 -9.03
C GLU A 111 15.39 -9.52 -8.38
N GLY A 112 15.32 -9.43 -7.06
CA GLY A 112 15.91 -8.36 -6.26
C GLY A 112 16.18 -8.80 -4.83
N THR A 113 16.89 -7.93 -4.10
CA THR A 113 17.23 -8.13 -2.68
C THR A 113 16.66 -7.00 -1.85
N VAL A 114 15.99 -7.33 -0.76
CA VAL A 114 15.57 -6.34 0.24
C VAL A 114 16.82 -5.73 0.87
N VAL A 115 17.00 -4.43 0.71
CA VAL A 115 18.18 -3.71 1.19
C VAL A 115 17.86 -2.75 2.33
N GLY A 116 16.60 -2.62 2.70
CA GLY A 116 16.19 -1.87 3.88
C GLY A 116 14.69 -1.95 4.14
N ILE A 117 14.32 -1.56 5.35
CA ILE A 117 12.95 -1.40 5.82
C ILE A 117 12.61 0.09 5.84
N ILE A 118 11.40 0.43 5.43
CA ILE A 118 10.90 1.80 5.35
C ILE A 118 10.09 2.12 6.60
N ASP A 119 9.00 1.40 6.75
CA ASP A 119 8.07 1.58 7.85
C ASP A 119 7.27 0.30 8.12
N GLN A 120 6.43 0.40 9.13
CA GLN A 120 5.49 -0.63 9.51
C GLN A 120 4.14 0.04 9.78
N SER A 121 3.10 -0.46 9.14
CA SER A 121 1.75 -0.01 9.46
C SER A 121 1.31 -0.54 10.83
N VAL A 122 0.93 0.37 11.71
CA VAL A 122 0.50 0.10 13.10
C VAL A 122 -0.82 0.82 13.40
N GLY A 123 -1.72 0.82 12.43
CA GLY A 123 -3.03 1.45 12.49
C GLY A 123 -3.38 2.32 11.28
N ALA A 124 -2.46 2.45 10.31
CA ALA A 124 -2.69 3.24 9.10
C ALA A 124 -3.57 2.51 8.09
N ASP A 125 -3.44 1.19 7.99
CA ASP A 125 -4.36 0.35 7.21
C ASP A 125 -5.52 -0.11 8.08
N ALA A 126 -6.75 -0.09 7.54
CA ALA A 126 -7.92 -0.38 8.35
C ALA A 126 -9.11 -0.91 7.55
N LEU A 127 -9.93 -1.71 8.22
CA LEU A 127 -11.29 -2.05 7.80
C LEU A 127 -12.26 -1.01 8.33
N ALA A 128 -12.89 -0.27 7.43
CA ALA A 128 -13.95 0.68 7.73
C ALA A 128 -15.32 0.04 7.48
N LEU A 129 -16.25 0.30 8.41
CA LEU A 129 -17.66 -0.06 8.31
C LEU A 129 -18.47 1.16 7.86
N GLY A 130 -19.43 0.97 6.96
CA GLY A 130 -20.31 2.00 6.43
C GLY A 130 -21.34 2.53 7.45
N THR A 131 -20.92 2.84 8.67
CA THR A 131 -21.76 3.27 9.80
C THR A 131 -22.55 4.54 9.48
N ALA A 132 -22.02 5.40 8.62
CA ALA A 132 -22.71 6.61 8.18
C ALA A 132 -24.06 6.30 7.48
N HIS A 133 -24.15 5.17 6.78
CA HIS A 133 -25.37 4.68 6.12
C HIS A 133 -26.06 3.56 6.90
N HIS A 134 -25.29 2.77 7.64
CA HIS A 134 -25.71 1.59 8.40
C HIS A 134 -25.34 1.77 9.88
N PRO A 135 -26.06 2.61 10.66
CA PRO A 135 -25.69 2.92 12.04
C PRO A 135 -25.74 1.71 13.00
N GLU A 136 -26.27 0.59 12.55
CA GLU A 136 -26.20 -0.69 13.24
C GLU A 136 -24.85 -1.41 13.09
N LEU A 137 -23.97 -0.96 12.19
CA LEU A 137 -22.60 -1.46 12.01
C LEU A 137 -21.63 -0.59 12.80
N ASP A 138 -21.55 -0.79 14.10
CA ASP A 138 -20.72 0.03 14.99
C ASP A 138 -19.44 -0.70 15.46
N SER A 139 -19.37 -2.01 15.25
CA SER A 139 -18.22 -2.83 15.60
C SER A 139 -18.05 -4.02 14.66
N ILE A 140 -16.90 -4.70 14.76
CA ILE A 140 -16.62 -5.94 14.02
C ILE A 140 -17.64 -7.03 14.37
N ASP A 141 -18.16 -7.04 15.61
CA ASP A 141 -19.12 -8.02 16.10
C ASP A 141 -20.50 -7.91 15.42
N ASP A 142 -20.78 -6.81 14.72
CA ASP A 142 -22.03 -6.60 13.98
C ASP A 142 -21.98 -7.18 12.56
N VAL A 143 -20.79 -7.50 12.06
CA VAL A 143 -20.60 -7.99 10.68
C VAL A 143 -21.28 -9.35 10.44
N PRO A 144 -21.26 -10.34 11.34
CA PRO A 144 -22.01 -11.58 11.16
C PRO A 144 -23.52 -11.35 11.00
N ALA A 145 -24.09 -10.38 11.74
CA ALA A 145 -25.50 -10.04 11.62
C ALA A 145 -25.83 -9.37 10.26
N LEU A 146 -24.91 -8.54 9.74
CA LEU A 146 -25.03 -7.99 8.39
C LEU A 146 -25.03 -9.12 7.34
N VAL A 147 -24.09 -10.05 7.42
CA VAL A 147 -24.00 -11.20 6.51
C VAL A 147 -25.29 -12.02 6.54
N ALA A 148 -25.80 -12.32 7.74
CA ALA A 148 -27.05 -13.08 7.90
C ALA A 148 -28.25 -12.34 7.27
N ARG A 149 -28.36 -11.02 7.47
CA ARG A 149 -29.42 -10.18 6.90
C ARG A 149 -29.40 -10.16 5.38
N GLU A 150 -28.23 -9.97 4.78
CA GLU A 150 -28.07 -9.98 3.32
C GLU A 150 -28.39 -11.35 2.73
N ALA A 151 -28.01 -12.43 3.39
CA ALA A 151 -28.34 -13.79 2.98
C ALA A 151 -29.86 -14.09 2.97
N GLU A 152 -30.66 -13.48 3.86
CA GLU A 152 -32.13 -13.61 3.87
C GLU A 152 -32.77 -13.12 2.58
N VAL A 153 -32.17 -12.13 1.93
CA VAL A 153 -32.63 -11.58 0.64
C VAL A 153 -31.90 -12.17 -0.56
N GLY A 154 -31.02 -13.13 -0.33
CA GLY A 154 -30.22 -13.82 -1.37
C GLY A 154 -29.04 -13.01 -1.88
N GLY A 155 -28.61 -12.00 -1.11
CA GLY A 155 -27.44 -11.16 -1.36
C GLY A 155 -26.24 -11.50 -0.48
N LYS A 156 -25.21 -10.68 -0.60
CA LYS A 156 -24.03 -10.64 0.26
C LYS A 156 -23.63 -9.18 0.49
N PRO A 157 -23.09 -8.83 1.66
CA PRO A 157 -22.51 -7.51 1.82
C PRO A 157 -21.30 -7.34 0.89
N VAL A 158 -21.19 -6.15 0.31
CA VAL A 158 -20.07 -5.76 -0.54
C VAL A 158 -18.91 -5.29 0.34
N LEU A 159 -17.73 -5.86 0.12
CA LEU A 159 -16.47 -5.44 0.71
C LEU A 159 -15.53 -4.98 -0.39
N ALA A 160 -15.22 -3.68 -0.40
CA ALA A 160 -14.27 -3.08 -1.34
C ALA A 160 -12.85 -3.11 -0.73
N TYR A 161 -11.86 -3.45 -1.54
CA TYR A 161 -10.45 -3.48 -1.12
C TYR A 161 -9.52 -3.31 -2.32
N THR A 162 -8.30 -2.88 -2.09
CA THR A 162 -7.29 -2.85 -3.16
C THR A 162 -6.69 -4.25 -3.31
N GLY A 163 -6.85 -4.85 -4.48
CA GLY A 163 -6.23 -6.14 -4.79
C GLY A 163 -4.72 -6.03 -4.97
N ASN A 164 -4.01 -7.14 -4.76
CA ASN A 164 -2.55 -7.19 -4.81
C ASN A 164 -1.92 -6.10 -3.94
N SER A 165 -2.37 -5.98 -2.71
CA SER A 165 -1.93 -4.98 -1.74
C SER A 165 -2.03 -5.54 -0.32
N PRO A 166 -1.45 -4.86 0.68
CA PRO A 166 -1.55 -5.28 2.09
C PRO A 166 -3.00 -5.32 2.63
N SER A 167 -3.98 -4.80 1.89
CA SER A 167 -5.41 -4.97 2.24
C SER A 167 -5.79 -6.44 2.44
N GLU A 168 -5.10 -7.38 1.77
CA GLU A 168 -5.37 -8.81 1.89
C GLU A 168 -5.02 -9.37 3.29
N MET A 169 -4.09 -8.73 4.00
CA MET A 169 -3.79 -9.08 5.39
C MET A 169 -4.99 -8.81 6.30
N LEU A 170 -5.68 -7.69 6.10
CA LEU A 170 -6.86 -7.33 6.86
C LEU A 170 -8.11 -8.13 6.44
N LEU A 171 -8.20 -8.58 5.19
CA LEU A 171 -9.24 -9.55 4.76
C LEU A 171 -9.14 -10.85 5.56
N ASN A 172 -7.91 -11.34 5.76
CA ASN A 172 -7.69 -12.55 6.54
C ASN A 172 -8.03 -12.32 8.01
N GLU A 173 -7.63 -11.17 8.58
CA GLU A 173 -7.94 -10.85 9.97
C GLU A 173 -9.44 -10.72 10.22
N LEU A 174 -10.20 -10.14 9.30
CA LEU A 174 -11.66 -10.07 9.38
C LEU A 174 -12.28 -11.44 9.61
N VAL A 175 -11.84 -12.48 8.88
CA VAL A 175 -12.39 -13.83 9.02
C VAL A 175 -11.79 -14.62 10.18
N ASN A 176 -10.64 -14.18 10.71
CA ASN A 176 -10.03 -14.78 11.91
C ASN A 176 -10.59 -14.21 13.21
N THR A 177 -11.16 -13.00 13.18
CA THR A 177 -11.75 -12.35 14.36
C THR A 177 -12.98 -13.10 14.86
N THR A 178 -13.66 -13.84 13.98
CA THR A 178 -14.83 -14.63 14.34
C THR A 178 -14.90 -15.93 13.55
N ASP A 179 -15.14 -17.04 14.23
CA ASP A 179 -15.31 -18.37 13.61
C ASP A 179 -16.56 -18.45 12.70
N GLU A 180 -17.40 -17.41 12.69
CA GLU A 180 -18.68 -17.35 11.97
C GLU A 180 -18.53 -16.83 10.54
N LEU A 181 -17.44 -16.12 10.20
CA LEU A 181 -17.25 -15.48 8.90
C LEU A 181 -16.27 -16.25 8.00
N ARG A 182 -16.53 -16.15 6.69
CA ARG A 182 -15.66 -16.62 5.62
C ARG A 182 -15.59 -15.56 4.53
N LEU A 183 -14.50 -15.47 3.78
CA LEU A 183 -14.40 -14.56 2.64
C LEU A 183 -15.52 -14.78 1.62
N THR A 184 -15.99 -16.01 1.48
CA THR A 184 -17.12 -16.36 0.60
C THR A 184 -18.47 -15.79 1.01
N ASP A 185 -18.58 -15.24 2.22
CA ASP A 185 -19.82 -14.62 2.71
C ASP A 185 -19.99 -13.18 2.23
N PHE A 186 -18.93 -12.62 1.62
CA PHE A 186 -18.90 -11.28 1.05
C PHE A 186 -18.91 -11.32 -0.48
N GLU A 187 -19.40 -10.24 -1.09
CA GLU A 187 -19.09 -9.87 -2.45
C GLU A 187 -17.82 -9.01 -2.40
N LEU A 188 -16.67 -9.63 -2.74
CA LEU A 188 -15.37 -8.98 -2.73
C LEU A 188 -15.20 -8.17 -4.01
N VAL A 189 -15.02 -6.86 -3.88
CA VAL A 189 -14.79 -5.95 -4.99
C VAL A 189 -13.36 -5.42 -4.90
N SER A 190 -12.50 -5.92 -5.79
CA SER A 190 -11.13 -5.41 -5.93
C SER A 190 -11.14 -4.11 -6.74
N VAL A 191 -10.49 -3.08 -6.20
CA VAL A 191 -10.29 -1.77 -6.83
C VAL A 191 -8.80 -1.48 -6.98
N ASP A 192 -8.47 -0.46 -7.78
CA ASP A 192 -7.06 -0.12 -8.07
C ASP A 192 -6.43 0.76 -6.99
N GLN A 193 -7.23 1.45 -6.17
CA GLN A 193 -6.74 2.42 -5.17
C GLN A 193 -7.64 2.46 -3.93
N SER A 194 -7.05 2.72 -2.77
CA SER A 194 -7.74 2.93 -1.49
C SER A 194 -8.83 4.00 -1.58
N ALA A 195 -8.57 5.10 -2.28
CA ALA A 195 -9.54 6.18 -2.48
C ALA A 195 -10.84 5.68 -3.15
N THR A 196 -10.74 4.76 -4.12
CA THR A 196 -11.92 4.18 -4.78
C THR A 196 -12.72 3.30 -3.82
N ALA A 197 -12.05 2.52 -2.95
CA ALA A 197 -12.75 1.75 -1.91
C ALA A 197 -13.51 2.66 -0.93
N LEU A 198 -12.90 3.79 -0.54
CA LEU A 198 -13.56 4.80 0.28
C LEU A 198 -14.75 5.44 -0.43
N GLU A 199 -14.63 5.78 -1.72
CA GLU A 199 -15.72 6.33 -2.52
C GLU A 199 -16.92 5.38 -2.55
N MET A 200 -16.69 4.07 -2.76
CA MET A 200 -17.74 3.06 -2.71
C MET A 200 -18.43 2.99 -1.33
N LEU A 201 -17.64 3.04 -0.25
CA LEU A 201 -18.19 3.07 1.12
C LEU A 201 -19.04 4.32 1.36
N GLN A 202 -18.60 5.47 0.91
CA GLN A 202 -19.31 6.74 1.05
C GLN A 202 -20.54 6.85 0.16
N ALA A 203 -20.56 6.15 -0.97
CA ALA A 203 -21.71 6.09 -1.89
C ALA A 203 -22.74 5.01 -1.52
N ASP A 204 -22.53 4.25 -0.43
CA ASP A 204 -23.33 3.07 -0.05
C ASP A 204 -23.32 1.96 -1.11
N GLU A 205 -22.27 1.93 -1.93
CA GLU A 205 -22.01 0.88 -2.92
C GLU A 205 -21.23 -0.30 -2.28
N ALA A 206 -20.59 -0.07 -1.13
CA ALA A 206 -19.99 -1.08 -0.29
C ALA A 206 -20.38 -0.84 1.18
N GLN A 207 -20.62 -1.91 1.95
CA GLN A 207 -20.90 -1.85 3.38
C GLN A 207 -19.62 -1.90 4.21
N LEU A 208 -18.55 -2.45 3.63
CA LEU A 208 -17.21 -2.53 4.23
C LEU A 208 -16.17 -2.08 3.20
N ALA A 209 -15.10 -1.44 3.68
CA ALA A 209 -13.96 -1.11 2.84
C ALA A 209 -12.64 -1.30 3.61
N ILE A 210 -11.64 -1.90 2.96
CA ILE A 210 -10.28 -1.89 3.47
C ILE A 210 -9.54 -0.77 2.78
N ILE A 211 -9.03 0.15 3.58
CA ILE A 211 -8.43 1.41 3.17
C ILE A 211 -7.21 1.73 4.04
N TRP A 212 -6.36 2.63 3.58
CA TRP A 212 -5.21 3.12 4.34
C TRP A 212 -5.22 4.66 4.45
N GLU A 213 -4.29 5.23 5.20
CA GLU A 213 -4.19 6.70 5.33
C GLU A 213 -3.76 7.36 4.00
N PRO A 214 -4.39 8.48 3.61
CA PRO A 214 -5.27 9.36 4.41
C PRO A 214 -6.76 8.97 4.40
N GLU A 215 -7.17 7.95 3.65
CA GLU A 215 -8.58 7.56 3.49
C GLU A 215 -9.19 7.06 4.81
N THR A 216 -8.42 6.43 5.69
CA THR A 216 -8.87 6.01 7.02
C THR A 216 -9.33 7.22 7.86
N SER A 217 -8.53 8.30 7.86
CA SER A 217 -8.92 9.56 8.50
C SER A 217 -10.15 10.18 7.86
N ALA A 218 -10.28 10.13 6.53
CA ALA A 218 -11.44 10.64 5.81
C ALA A 218 -12.71 9.82 6.12
N ALA A 219 -12.61 8.50 6.23
CA ALA A 219 -13.71 7.62 6.63
C ALA A 219 -14.24 7.98 8.02
N ARG A 220 -13.34 8.15 9.01
CA ARG A 220 -13.69 8.60 10.36
C ARG A 220 -14.39 9.95 10.35
N ALA A 221 -13.87 10.91 9.58
CA ALA A 221 -14.46 12.24 9.47
C ALA A 221 -15.84 12.23 8.83
N ALA A 222 -16.13 11.26 7.97
CA ALA A 222 -17.42 11.03 7.35
C ALA A 222 -18.42 10.28 8.27
N GLY A 223 -18.02 9.85 9.47
CA GLY A 223 -18.86 9.15 10.44
C GLY A 223 -18.86 7.63 10.29
N ASN A 224 -17.89 7.08 9.58
CA ASN A 224 -17.71 5.64 9.48
C ASN A 224 -16.85 5.12 10.64
N THR A 225 -17.12 3.89 11.08
CA THR A 225 -16.37 3.23 12.16
C THR A 225 -15.18 2.47 11.57
N ILE A 226 -14.02 2.58 12.21
CA ILE A 226 -12.87 1.71 11.95
C ILE A 226 -12.98 0.52 12.90
N ALA A 227 -13.19 -0.66 12.34
CA ALA A 227 -13.47 -1.87 13.11
C ALA A 227 -12.26 -2.76 13.36
N LEU A 228 -11.32 -2.76 12.42
CA LEU A 228 -10.01 -3.42 12.51
C LEU A 228 -8.95 -2.50 11.92
N SER A 229 -7.72 -2.66 12.33
CA SER A 229 -6.58 -1.96 11.76
C SER A 229 -5.32 -2.83 11.75
N SER A 230 -4.28 -2.37 11.09
CA SER A 230 -2.96 -3.01 11.12
C SER A 230 -2.34 -3.08 12.53
N ALA A 231 -2.85 -2.29 13.50
CA ALA A 231 -2.46 -2.42 14.90
C ALA A 231 -2.94 -3.74 15.54
N ASP A 232 -3.99 -4.36 14.99
CA ASP A 232 -4.54 -5.63 15.47
C ASP A 232 -3.78 -6.84 14.90
N VAL A 233 -2.98 -6.62 13.84
CA VAL A 233 -2.13 -7.62 13.16
C VAL A 233 -0.68 -7.16 13.12
N PRO A 234 -0.01 -7.07 14.26
CA PRO A 234 1.35 -6.54 14.33
C PRO A 234 2.31 -7.34 13.44
N ASP A 235 3.29 -6.65 12.90
CA ASP A 235 4.36 -7.18 12.04
C ASP A 235 3.90 -7.79 10.70
N SER A 236 2.65 -7.58 10.28
CA SER A 236 2.10 -8.14 9.04
C SER A 236 2.17 -7.20 7.83
N ILE A 237 2.17 -5.88 8.05
CA ILE A 237 2.28 -4.87 6.99
C ILE A 237 3.57 -4.10 7.21
N VAL A 238 4.59 -4.48 6.45
CA VAL A 238 5.96 -3.97 6.56
C VAL A 238 6.40 -3.47 5.19
N ASP A 239 6.80 -2.23 5.11
CA ASP A 239 7.30 -1.61 3.88
C ASP A 239 8.81 -1.74 3.77
N VAL A 240 9.26 -2.13 2.59
CA VAL A 240 10.66 -2.40 2.29
C VAL A 240 11.10 -1.73 0.99
N PHE A 241 12.38 -1.51 0.83
CA PHE A 241 12.95 -1.17 -0.47
C PHE A 241 13.87 -2.26 -0.96
N VAL A 242 13.72 -2.58 -2.25
CA VAL A 242 14.32 -3.73 -2.92
C VAL A 242 15.21 -3.23 -4.05
N ALA A 243 16.47 -3.60 -4.04
CA ALA A 243 17.39 -3.30 -5.14
C ALA A 243 17.41 -4.45 -6.15
N SER A 244 17.43 -4.12 -7.45
CA SER A 244 17.51 -5.12 -8.50
C SER A 244 18.85 -5.87 -8.44
N GLY A 245 18.85 -7.16 -8.78
CA GLY A 245 20.07 -7.94 -8.88
C GLY A 245 21.08 -7.31 -9.85
N ARG A 246 20.58 -6.71 -10.93
CA ARG A 246 21.41 -6.00 -11.91
C ARG A 246 22.11 -4.78 -11.33
N LEU A 247 21.42 -3.97 -10.51
CA LEU A 247 22.04 -2.82 -9.85
C LEU A 247 23.09 -3.28 -8.86
N ILE A 248 22.79 -4.30 -8.05
CA ILE A 248 23.73 -4.86 -7.05
C ILE A 248 25.02 -5.35 -7.74
N GLU A 249 24.91 -6.03 -8.87
CA GLU A 249 26.06 -6.53 -9.62
C GLU A 249 26.84 -5.42 -10.35
N ARG A 250 26.11 -4.48 -10.97
CA ARG A 250 26.70 -3.41 -11.79
C ARG A 250 27.36 -2.33 -10.94
N ASP A 251 26.67 -1.91 -9.89
CA ASP A 251 27.06 -0.75 -9.09
C ASP A 251 26.58 -0.87 -7.62
N PRO A 252 27.24 -1.69 -6.82
CA PRO A 252 26.90 -1.82 -5.39
C PRO A 252 27.04 -0.50 -4.61
N ALA A 253 27.88 0.44 -5.11
CA ALA A 253 28.02 1.75 -4.48
C ALA A 253 26.75 2.60 -4.63
N ALA A 254 26.02 2.46 -5.73
CA ALA A 254 24.73 3.11 -5.91
C ALA A 254 23.70 2.60 -4.90
N VAL A 255 23.64 1.28 -4.67
CA VAL A 255 22.75 0.69 -3.63
C VAL A 255 23.12 1.24 -2.25
N GLN A 256 24.41 1.26 -1.91
CA GLN A 256 24.86 1.80 -0.63
C GLN A 256 24.53 3.29 -0.51
N ALA A 257 24.66 4.07 -1.58
CA ALA A 257 24.30 5.48 -1.58
C ALA A 257 22.81 5.68 -1.22
N VAL A 258 21.90 4.90 -1.82
CA VAL A 258 20.46 4.99 -1.50
C VAL A 258 20.20 4.62 -0.04
N VAL A 259 20.74 3.49 0.43
CA VAL A 259 20.52 3.01 1.81
C VAL A 259 21.02 4.04 2.83
N VAL A 260 22.24 4.52 2.66
CA VAL A 260 22.84 5.49 3.58
C VAL A 260 22.10 6.83 3.55
N SER A 261 21.74 7.32 2.36
CA SER A 261 21.03 8.59 2.21
C SER A 261 19.62 8.51 2.84
N TYR A 262 18.88 7.43 2.57
CA TYR A 262 17.55 7.21 3.14
C TYR A 262 17.61 7.24 4.68
N TYR A 263 18.44 6.41 5.29
CA TYR A 263 18.51 6.34 6.74
C TYR A 263 19.09 7.60 7.38
N SER A 264 20.05 8.27 6.72
CA SER A 264 20.55 9.56 7.20
C SER A 264 19.45 10.64 7.22
N MET A 265 18.61 10.66 6.17
CA MET A 265 17.45 11.54 6.12
C MET A 265 16.44 11.19 7.22
N MET A 266 16.12 9.90 7.38
CA MET A 266 15.17 9.45 8.39
C MET A 266 15.64 9.72 9.81
N ASP A 267 16.92 9.46 10.15
CA ASP A 267 17.48 9.76 11.45
C ASP A 267 17.38 11.27 11.77
N ASP A 268 17.65 12.13 10.79
CA ASP A 268 17.55 13.57 10.93
C ASP A 268 16.09 14.05 11.11
N LEU A 269 15.14 13.47 10.36
CA LEU A 269 13.72 13.79 10.48
C LEU A 269 13.14 13.28 11.81
N LEU A 270 13.43 12.04 12.20
CA LEU A 270 12.93 11.43 13.43
C LEU A 270 13.45 12.16 14.67
N ALA A 271 14.68 12.72 14.63
CA ALA A 271 15.21 13.56 15.69
C ALA A 271 14.49 14.92 15.82
N ARG A 272 13.69 15.31 14.83
CA ARG A 272 13.04 16.63 14.76
C ARG A 272 11.55 16.50 14.40
N PRO A 273 10.65 16.18 15.35
CA PRO A 273 9.23 15.89 15.07
C PRO A 273 8.48 16.96 14.27
N GLU A 274 8.82 18.26 14.47
CA GLU A 274 8.20 19.35 13.70
C GLU A 274 8.68 19.35 12.23
N ALA A 275 9.94 19.00 11.97
CA ALA A 275 10.47 18.88 10.63
C ALA A 275 9.90 17.63 9.93
N LEU A 276 9.77 16.52 10.65
CA LEU A 276 9.12 15.32 10.17
C LEU A 276 7.68 15.61 9.72
N ALA A 277 6.87 16.25 10.59
CA ALA A 277 5.50 16.59 10.25
C ALA A 277 5.42 17.56 9.06
N ALA A 278 6.32 18.55 8.99
CA ALA A 278 6.35 19.48 7.86
C ALA A 278 6.76 18.80 6.55
N PHE A 279 7.68 17.85 6.60
CA PHE A 279 8.13 17.07 5.44
C PHE A 279 6.96 16.27 4.84
N TYR A 280 6.27 15.47 5.66
CA TYR A 280 5.12 14.68 5.20
C TYR A 280 3.92 15.55 4.78
N ALA A 281 3.73 16.70 5.44
CA ALA A 281 2.71 17.67 5.03
C ALA A 281 2.97 18.25 3.64
N ALA A 282 4.22 18.54 3.33
CA ALA A 282 4.62 19.10 2.04
C ALA A 282 4.49 18.06 0.92
N ASP A 283 4.92 16.81 1.16
CA ASP A 283 4.81 15.72 0.20
C ASP A 283 3.36 15.37 -0.13
N GLY A 284 2.52 15.15 0.89
CA GLY A 284 1.11 14.77 0.70
C GLY A 284 0.16 15.93 0.43
N GLY A 285 0.60 17.19 0.53
CA GLY A 285 -0.29 18.35 0.45
C GLY A 285 -1.30 18.41 1.61
N LEU A 286 -0.96 17.84 2.76
CA LEU A 286 -1.83 17.66 3.92
C LEU A 286 -1.62 18.76 4.96
N ASP A 287 -2.62 19.00 5.80
CA ASP A 287 -2.42 19.83 6.99
C ASP A 287 -1.70 19.07 8.12
N ILE A 288 -1.05 19.79 9.01
CA ILE A 288 -0.23 19.20 10.09
C ILE A 288 -1.04 18.30 11.04
N ALA A 289 -2.33 18.55 11.24
CA ALA A 289 -3.16 17.73 12.13
C ALA A 289 -3.44 16.37 11.47
N THR A 290 -3.76 16.36 10.19
CA THR A 290 -3.91 15.14 9.38
C THR A 290 -2.63 14.33 9.36
N VAL A 291 -1.48 14.97 9.13
CA VAL A 291 -0.16 14.31 9.20
C VAL A 291 0.10 13.71 10.59
N GLY A 292 -0.28 14.40 11.66
CA GLY A 292 -0.16 13.85 13.02
C GLY A 292 -0.92 12.54 13.21
N THR A 293 -2.12 12.43 12.64
CA THR A 293 -2.91 11.20 12.66
C THR A 293 -2.25 10.10 11.81
N LEU A 294 -1.84 10.43 10.59
CA LEU A 294 -1.13 9.52 9.69
C LEU A 294 0.12 8.94 10.36
N LEU A 295 1.00 9.79 10.89
CA LEU A 295 2.24 9.36 11.54
C LEU A 295 2.00 8.56 12.83
N SER A 296 0.85 8.69 13.48
CA SER A 296 0.50 7.85 14.64
C SER A 296 0.15 6.40 14.24
N GLY A 297 -0.20 6.17 12.98
CA GLY A 297 -0.50 4.86 12.42
C GLY A 297 0.67 4.19 11.69
N ILE A 298 1.84 4.84 11.66
CA ILE A 298 3.03 4.35 10.96
C ILE A 298 4.22 4.36 11.91
N LYS A 299 4.91 3.23 12.03
CA LYS A 299 6.19 3.16 12.71
C LYS A 299 7.30 3.33 11.68
N LEU A 300 7.85 4.53 11.61
CA LEU A 300 8.98 4.85 10.74
C LEU A 300 10.30 4.31 11.33
N TYR A 301 11.21 3.90 10.46
CA TYR A 301 12.49 3.32 10.85
C TYR A 301 13.65 4.27 10.52
N GLY A 302 14.47 4.55 11.56
CA GLY A 302 15.82 5.09 11.42
C GLY A 302 16.86 3.97 11.40
N THR A 303 18.14 4.32 11.33
CA THR A 303 19.26 3.37 11.23
C THR A 303 19.25 2.31 12.34
N GLY A 304 19.09 2.71 13.60
CA GLY A 304 19.17 1.80 14.75
C GLY A 304 17.99 0.84 14.83
N ASP A 305 16.78 1.33 14.56
CA ASP A 305 15.57 0.51 14.59
C ASP A 305 15.54 -0.46 13.42
N ALA A 306 15.97 -0.02 12.23
CA ALA A 306 16.05 -0.86 11.05
C ALA A 306 17.10 -1.97 11.22
N ASP A 307 18.25 -1.68 11.81
CA ASP A 307 19.27 -2.69 12.10
C ASP A 307 18.74 -3.74 13.08
N THR A 308 18.06 -3.31 14.14
CA THR A 308 17.40 -4.22 15.10
C THR A 308 16.39 -5.12 14.41
N PHE A 309 15.50 -4.56 13.56
CA PHE A 309 14.47 -5.33 12.88
C PHE A 309 15.05 -6.37 11.91
N LEU A 310 16.11 -6.00 11.19
CA LEU A 310 16.74 -6.84 10.17
C LEU A 310 17.67 -7.92 10.76
N ASN A 311 18.29 -7.68 11.91
CA ASN A 311 19.39 -8.49 12.38
C ASN A 311 19.22 -9.07 13.79
N ASP A 312 18.50 -8.41 14.70
CA ASP A 312 18.41 -8.86 16.09
C ASP A 312 17.39 -10.01 16.24
N GLU A 313 17.85 -11.08 16.90
CA GLU A 313 17.00 -12.22 17.24
C GLU A 313 16.04 -11.86 18.38
N ILE A 314 14.73 -12.09 18.18
CA ILE A 314 13.68 -11.77 19.13
C ILE A 314 13.02 -13.05 19.64
N PHE A 315 12.97 -13.19 20.98
CA PHE A 315 12.20 -14.24 21.63
C PHE A 315 10.70 -14.14 21.24
N PRO A 316 9.95 -15.24 20.95
CA PRO A 316 10.32 -16.64 21.32
C PRO A 316 11.02 -17.44 20.20
N LEU A 317 11.23 -16.91 19.02
CA LEU A 317 11.69 -17.69 17.86
C LEU A 317 13.21 -17.65 17.68
N ASP A 318 13.91 -16.80 18.44
CA ASP A 318 15.36 -16.61 18.34
C ASP A 318 15.85 -16.41 16.90
N LYS A 319 15.15 -15.56 16.14
CA LYS A 319 15.50 -15.16 14.79
C LYS A 319 15.13 -13.69 14.54
N PRO A 320 15.77 -13.00 13.55
CA PRO A 320 15.49 -11.63 13.22
C PRO A 320 13.98 -11.34 13.07
N GLN A 321 13.55 -10.17 13.51
CA GLN A 321 12.13 -9.80 13.48
C GLN A 321 11.56 -9.87 12.06
N ILE A 322 12.36 -9.50 11.04
CA ILE A 322 11.92 -9.59 9.65
C ILE A 322 11.57 -11.04 9.24
N LEU A 323 12.33 -12.03 9.70
CA LEU A 323 12.03 -13.43 9.41
C LEU A 323 10.78 -13.93 10.14
N GLN A 324 10.46 -13.35 11.30
CA GLN A 324 9.21 -13.61 12.00
C GLN A 324 8.01 -13.01 11.25
N SER A 325 8.17 -11.80 10.70
CA SER A 325 7.18 -11.19 9.82
C SER A 325 6.93 -12.04 8.58
N ILE A 326 7.98 -12.56 7.94
CA ILE A 326 7.87 -13.47 6.79
C ILE A 326 7.07 -14.73 7.14
N ASP A 327 7.30 -15.34 8.30
CA ASP A 327 6.53 -16.51 8.76
C ASP A 327 5.04 -16.19 8.90
N SER A 328 4.72 -15.04 9.52
CA SER A 328 3.34 -14.58 9.72
C SER A 328 2.65 -14.28 8.39
N ILE A 329 3.29 -13.46 7.56
CA ILE A 329 2.79 -13.08 6.23
C ILE A 329 2.63 -14.32 5.34
N GLY A 330 3.64 -15.19 5.28
CA GLY A 330 3.59 -16.42 4.50
C GLY A 330 2.42 -17.33 4.87
N SER A 331 2.05 -17.37 6.14
CA SER A 331 0.88 -18.11 6.61
C SER A 331 -0.44 -17.51 6.07
N VAL A 332 -0.54 -16.20 6.00
CA VAL A 332 -1.70 -15.50 5.42
C VAL A 332 -1.76 -15.70 3.90
N LEU A 333 -0.64 -15.49 3.20
CA LEU A 333 -0.58 -15.67 1.75
C LEU A 333 -0.95 -17.09 1.32
N ALA A 334 -0.54 -18.10 2.08
CA ALA A 334 -0.94 -19.48 1.82
C ALA A 334 -2.46 -19.74 1.91
N LEU A 335 -3.19 -18.91 2.66
CA LEU A 335 -4.65 -18.97 2.76
C LEU A 335 -5.32 -18.21 1.62
N VAL A 336 -4.80 -17.05 1.26
CA VAL A 336 -5.37 -16.17 0.22
C VAL A 336 -4.96 -16.62 -1.18
N HIS A 337 -3.72 -17.07 -1.33
CA HIS A 337 -3.10 -17.53 -2.59
C HIS A 337 -2.58 -18.97 -2.49
N PRO A 338 -3.43 -19.99 -2.31
CA PRO A 338 -3.01 -21.36 -2.06
C PRO A 338 -2.24 -22.02 -3.23
N ASP A 339 -2.30 -21.45 -4.42
CA ASP A 339 -1.63 -21.95 -5.62
C ASP A 339 -0.20 -21.37 -5.78
N ILE A 340 0.21 -20.44 -4.93
CA ILE A 340 1.54 -19.81 -4.96
C ILE A 340 2.42 -20.45 -3.88
N PRO A 341 3.42 -21.27 -4.25
CA PRO A 341 4.33 -21.86 -3.28
C PRO A 341 5.30 -20.78 -2.77
N LEU A 342 5.31 -20.56 -1.47
CA LEU A 342 6.31 -19.73 -0.81
C LEU A 342 7.45 -20.63 -0.34
N ASP A 343 8.63 -20.51 -0.95
CA ASP A 343 9.85 -21.15 -0.47
C ASP A 343 10.55 -20.21 0.52
N GLN A 344 10.29 -20.42 1.79
CA GLN A 344 10.82 -19.61 2.87
C GLN A 344 12.35 -19.58 2.90
N ALA A 345 13.02 -20.69 2.61
CA ALA A 345 14.49 -20.74 2.59
C ALA A 345 15.07 -19.92 1.43
N GLU A 346 14.41 -19.89 0.28
CA GLU A 346 14.78 -19.02 -0.84
C GLU A 346 14.59 -17.56 -0.48
N VAL A 347 13.47 -17.23 0.15
CA VAL A 347 13.15 -15.85 0.59
C VAL A 347 14.16 -15.37 1.60
N GLU A 348 14.45 -16.14 2.65
CA GLU A 348 15.44 -15.80 3.68
C GLU A 348 16.82 -15.50 3.08
N GLY A 349 17.21 -16.17 2.01
CA GLY A 349 18.46 -15.91 1.28
C GLY A 349 18.52 -14.58 0.52
N ARG A 350 17.38 -13.90 0.34
CA ARG A 350 17.27 -12.63 -0.40
C ARG A 350 17.38 -11.38 0.49
N PHE A 351 17.57 -11.55 1.79
CA PHE A 351 17.73 -10.42 2.70
C PHE A 351 19.21 -10.17 2.96
N VAL A 352 19.66 -8.97 2.65
CA VAL A 352 21.02 -8.51 2.96
C VAL A 352 20.89 -7.30 3.85
N SER A 353 21.39 -7.39 5.08
CA SER A 353 21.60 -6.20 5.89
C SER A 353 22.65 -5.32 5.21
N ALA A 354 22.20 -4.26 4.55
CA ALA A 354 23.11 -3.25 3.97
C ALA A 354 23.70 -2.35 5.07
N LEU A 355 23.20 -2.43 6.30
CA LEU A 355 23.63 -1.63 7.44
C LEU A 355 24.88 -2.20 8.15
N THR A 356 25.17 -3.48 7.96
CA THR A 356 26.24 -4.19 8.66
C THR A 356 27.49 -4.42 7.81
N ARG A 357 27.64 -3.78 6.66
CA ARG A 357 28.81 -3.94 5.77
C ARG A 357 29.58 -2.66 5.54
#